data_350d9b264da4c5db8afcac0f38bc03b9
#
_entry.id   350d9b264da4c5db8afcac0f38bc03b9
#
_cell.length_a   1.000
_cell.length_b   1.000
_cell.length_c   1.000
_cell.angle_alpha   90.00
_cell.angle_beta   90.00
_cell.angle_gamma   90.00
#
_symmetry.space_group_name_H-M   'P 1'
#
loop_
_entity.id
_entity.type
_entity.pdbx_description
1 polymer ?
#
loop_
_entity_poly.entity_id
_entity_poly.type
_entity_poly.pdbx_seq_one_letter_code
_entity_poly.pdbx_strand_id
1 'polypeptide(L)'
;MSFEIRYHEAVAREDIPKLSSEWRETIKVSVERKLTEHPEIFGKPLRHSAKGYRKLRVGDYRVIFRIERNLVKIIVIQHRSVVYKILKRRL
;
A
#
# COMPACT_ATOMS: atom_id res chain seq x y z
N MET A 1 -0.97 -8.49 18.25
CA MET A 1 -1.85 -9.12 17.26
C MET A 1 -1.38 -8.77 15.85
N SER A 2 -1.33 -9.76 14.99
CA SER A 2 -0.90 -9.51 13.62
C SER A 2 -2.10 -9.19 12.72
N PHE A 3 -1.84 -8.37 11.70
CA PHE A 3 -2.82 -8.02 10.70
C PHE A 3 -2.64 -8.90 9.47
N GLU A 4 -3.73 -9.23 8.83
CA GLU A 4 -3.71 -9.94 7.56
C GLU A 4 -3.54 -8.94 6.43
N ILE A 5 -2.68 -9.24 5.47
CA ILE A 5 -2.46 -8.38 4.30
C ILE A 5 -3.26 -8.94 3.13
N ARG A 6 -4.03 -8.09 2.48
CA ARG A 6 -4.78 -8.46 1.29
C ARG A 6 -4.53 -7.44 0.19
N TYR A 7 -4.14 -7.92 -0.97
CA TYR A 7 -3.86 -7.07 -2.12
C TYR A 7 -5.10 -6.97 -3.01
N HIS A 8 -5.45 -5.73 -3.33
CA HIS A 8 -6.54 -5.50 -4.29
C HIS A 8 -6.18 -6.14 -5.63
N GLU A 9 -7.19 -6.61 -6.36
CA GLU A 9 -6.99 -7.26 -7.64
C GLU A 9 -6.15 -6.42 -8.61
N ALA A 10 -6.41 -5.12 -8.68
CA ALA A 10 -5.65 -4.23 -9.54
C ALA A 10 -4.18 -4.15 -9.15
N VAL A 11 -3.85 -4.30 -7.87
CA VAL A 11 -2.45 -4.32 -7.42
C VAL A 11 -1.75 -5.56 -7.97
N ALA A 12 -2.38 -6.71 -7.85
CA ALA A 12 -1.80 -7.97 -8.32
C ALA A 12 -1.68 -8.03 -9.84
N ARG A 13 -2.64 -7.45 -10.55
CA ARG A 13 -2.70 -7.52 -12.01
C ARG A 13 -1.94 -6.42 -12.73
N GLU A 14 -1.88 -5.24 -12.16
CA GLU A 14 -1.30 -4.06 -12.80
C GLU A 14 -0.04 -3.53 -12.14
N ASP A 15 -0.07 -3.40 -10.82
CA ASP A 15 1.05 -2.74 -10.12
C ASP A 15 2.26 -3.64 -9.97
N ILE A 16 2.07 -4.81 -9.41
CA ILE A 16 3.17 -5.73 -9.12
C ILE A 16 3.92 -6.16 -10.38
N PRO A 17 3.26 -6.52 -11.47
CA PRO A 17 3.96 -6.91 -12.70
C PRO A 17 4.87 -5.84 -13.30
N LYS A 18 4.60 -4.58 -13.01
CA LYS A 18 5.42 -3.46 -13.52
C LYS A 18 6.64 -3.17 -12.67
N LEU A 19 6.74 -3.75 -11.50
CA LEU A 19 7.89 -3.57 -10.62
C LEU A 19 9.05 -4.44 -11.06
N SER A 20 10.28 -3.92 -10.94
CA SER A 20 11.45 -4.76 -11.10
C SER A 20 11.46 -5.79 -9.98
N SER A 21 12.20 -6.87 -10.15
CA SER A 21 12.28 -7.91 -9.13
C SER A 21 12.84 -7.36 -7.82
N GLU A 22 13.78 -6.42 -7.90
CA GLU A 22 14.36 -5.79 -6.71
C GLU A 22 13.33 -4.96 -5.95
N TRP A 23 12.59 -4.11 -6.65
CA TRP A 23 11.54 -3.31 -6.02
C TRP A 23 10.40 -4.16 -5.49
N ARG A 24 10.06 -5.21 -6.22
CA ARG A 24 9.01 -6.14 -5.78
C ARG A 24 9.37 -6.76 -4.43
N GLU A 25 10.60 -7.23 -4.29
CA GLU A 25 11.07 -7.83 -3.04
C GLU A 25 11.16 -6.79 -1.93
N THR A 26 11.72 -5.64 -2.21
CA THR A 26 11.87 -4.57 -1.22
C THR A 26 10.51 -4.12 -0.67
N ILE A 27 9.54 -3.94 -1.56
CA ILE A 27 8.20 -3.51 -1.15
C ILE A 27 7.52 -4.62 -0.35
N LYS A 28 7.62 -5.86 -0.81
CA LYS A 28 7.02 -7.00 -0.12
C LYS A 28 7.54 -7.13 1.31
N VAL A 29 8.85 -7.04 1.48
CA VAL A 29 9.48 -7.12 2.81
C VAL A 29 8.99 -5.99 3.69
N SER A 30 8.95 -4.76 3.15
CA SER A 30 8.49 -3.59 3.89
C SER A 30 7.04 -3.74 4.35
N VAL A 31 6.16 -4.17 3.45
CA VAL A 31 4.75 -4.38 3.77
C VAL A 31 4.59 -5.44 4.85
N GLU A 32 5.23 -6.59 4.67
CA GLU A 32 5.10 -7.69 5.62
C GLU A 32 5.67 -7.36 6.99
N ARG A 33 6.78 -6.65 7.04
CA ARG A 33 7.39 -6.30 8.34
C ARG A 33 6.63 -5.23 9.08
N LYS A 34 6.16 -4.21 8.37
CA LYS A 34 5.59 -3.04 9.01
C LYS A 34 4.08 -3.09 9.16
N LEU A 35 3.39 -3.59 8.17
CA LEU A 35 1.94 -3.52 8.15
C LEU A 35 1.25 -4.72 8.78
N THR A 36 1.96 -5.81 9.01
CA THR A 36 1.36 -6.95 9.73
C THR A 36 1.29 -6.69 11.23
N GLU A 37 2.17 -5.85 11.76
CA GLU A 37 2.21 -5.60 13.21
C GLU A 37 1.68 -4.21 13.59
N HIS A 38 2.12 -3.17 12.90
CA HIS A 38 1.82 -1.79 13.29
C HIS A 38 1.43 -0.92 12.10
N PRO A 39 0.35 -1.27 11.36
CA PRO A 39 -0.02 -0.48 10.20
C PRO A 39 -0.43 0.96 10.54
N GLU A 40 -0.98 1.18 11.72
CA GLU A 40 -1.37 2.51 12.17
C GLU A 40 -0.18 3.40 12.53
N ILE A 41 0.98 2.79 12.82
CA ILE A 41 2.18 3.55 13.15
C ILE A 41 2.98 3.87 11.89
N PHE A 42 3.18 2.87 11.03
CA PHE A 42 4.01 3.03 9.84
C PHE A 42 3.27 3.68 8.68
N GLY A 43 1.96 3.54 8.63
CA GLY A 43 1.17 4.16 7.58
C GLY A 43 0.62 5.50 8.01
N LYS A 44 0.99 6.56 7.29
CA LYS A 44 0.50 7.91 7.58
C LYS A 44 -0.84 8.17 6.90
N PRO A 45 -1.83 8.76 7.58
CA PRO A 45 -3.10 9.09 6.95
C PRO A 45 -2.89 10.01 5.75
N LEU A 46 -3.69 9.78 4.69
CA LEU A 46 -3.69 10.67 3.55
C LEU A 46 -4.52 11.90 3.88
N ARG A 47 -4.01 13.08 3.49
CA ARG A 47 -4.74 14.32 3.67
C ARG A 47 -6.01 14.30 2.83
N HIS A 48 -7.08 14.84 3.40
CA HIS A 48 -8.37 14.97 2.73
C HIS A 48 -9.01 13.65 2.33
N SER A 49 -8.57 12.54 2.96
CA SER A 49 -9.19 11.25 2.70
C SER A 49 -10.25 10.98 3.75
N ALA A 50 -11.52 11.09 3.34
CA ALA A 50 -12.63 10.80 4.22
C ALA A 50 -12.79 9.30 4.48
N LYS A 51 -12.10 8.46 3.73
CA LYS A 51 -12.23 7.00 3.81
C LYS A 51 -11.13 6.33 4.63
N GLY A 52 -10.26 7.10 5.23
CA GLY A 52 -9.23 6.56 6.11
C GLY A 52 -8.08 5.86 5.40
N TYR A 53 -7.78 6.24 4.17
CA TYR A 53 -6.63 5.68 3.47
C TYR A 53 -5.34 6.15 4.08
N ARG A 54 -4.33 5.29 4.03
CA ARG A 54 -3.01 5.55 4.58
C ARG A 54 -1.96 5.24 3.54
N LYS A 55 -0.77 5.81 3.71
CA LYS A 55 0.35 5.56 2.81
C LYS A 55 1.56 5.04 3.58
N LEU A 56 2.26 4.10 2.98
CA LEU A 56 3.56 3.64 3.43
C LEU A 56 4.58 4.04 2.37
N ARG A 57 5.60 4.74 2.80
CA ARG A 57 6.68 5.16 1.91
C ARG A 57 7.75 4.05 1.84
N VAL A 58 8.06 3.60 0.64
CA VAL A 58 9.12 2.62 0.40
C VAL A 58 10.00 3.18 -0.71
N GLY A 59 11.04 3.93 -0.34
CA GLY A 59 11.89 4.62 -1.32
C GLY A 59 11.06 5.56 -2.19
N ASP A 60 11.14 5.38 -3.50
CA ASP A 60 10.38 6.18 -4.46
C ASP A 60 8.96 5.66 -4.68
N TYR A 61 8.60 4.58 -4.01
CA TYR A 61 7.28 3.99 -4.16
C TYR A 61 6.39 4.31 -2.97
N ARG A 62 5.10 4.26 -3.23
CA ARG A 62 4.08 4.46 -2.20
C ARG A 62 3.12 3.30 -2.22
N VAL A 63 2.84 2.78 -1.05
CA VAL A 63 1.85 1.72 -0.85
C VAL A 63 0.65 2.37 -0.18
N ILE A 64 -0.47 2.41 -0.87
CA ILE A 64 -1.70 2.98 -0.32
C ILE A 64 -2.56 1.84 0.19
N PHE A 65 -3.04 1.97 1.42
CA PHE A 65 -3.81 0.91 2.04
C PHE A 65 -4.87 1.49 2.99
N ARG A 66 -5.75 0.62 3.42
CA ARG A 66 -6.76 0.94 4.42
C ARG A 66 -6.83 -0.18 5.44
N ILE A 67 -7.05 0.18 6.70
CA ILE A 67 -7.17 -0.80 7.78
C ILE A 67 -8.66 -1.01 8.05
N GLU A 68 -9.09 -2.28 8.01
CA GLU A 68 -10.42 -2.68 8.38
C GLU A 68 -10.31 -3.82 9.38
N ARG A 69 -10.58 -3.53 10.65
CA ARG A 69 -10.42 -4.50 11.74
C ARG A 69 -8.98 -5.01 11.77
N ASN A 70 -8.76 -6.31 11.56
CA ASN A 70 -7.42 -6.90 11.53
C ASN A 70 -6.91 -7.11 10.11
N LEU A 71 -7.54 -6.45 9.14
CA LEU A 71 -7.19 -6.59 7.72
C LEU A 71 -6.58 -5.32 7.19
N VAL A 72 -5.44 -5.44 6.53
CA VAL A 72 -4.80 -4.34 5.80
C VAL A 72 -5.05 -4.59 4.32
N LYS A 73 -5.83 -3.73 3.70
CA LYS A 73 -6.14 -3.81 2.27
C LYS A 73 -5.23 -2.90 1.47
N ILE A 74 -4.36 -3.50 0.68
CA ILE A 74 -3.45 -2.74 -0.20
C ILE A 74 -4.21 -2.38 -1.47
N ILE A 75 -4.30 -1.09 -1.76
CA ILE A 75 -5.11 -0.57 -2.88
C ILE A 75 -4.26 -0.14 -4.08
N VAL A 76 -3.08 0.41 -3.83
CA VAL A 76 -2.18 0.89 -4.89
C VAL A 76 -0.74 0.67 -4.46
N ILE A 77 0.10 0.23 -5.39
CA ILE A 77 1.55 0.23 -5.23
C ILE A 77 2.11 0.86 -6.50
N GLN A 78 2.51 2.14 -6.41
CA GLN A 78 2.98 2.89 -7.56
C GLN A 78 4.10 3.84 -7.17
N HIS A 79 4.85 4.27 -8.17
CA HIS A 79 5.87 5.29 -8.00
C HIS A 79 5.20 6.58 -7.49
N ARG A 80 5.92 7.33 -6.64
CA ARG A 80 5.41 8.56 -6.03
C ARG A 80 4.88 9.59 -7.03
N SER A 81 5.39 9.55 -8.26
CA SER A 81 4.99 10.51 -9.29
C SER A 81 3.60 10.27 -9.84
N VAL A 82 3.07 9.05 -9.72
CA VAL A 82 1.77 8.70 -10.32
C VAL A 82 0.78 8.09 -9.33
N VAL A 83 1.20 7.83 -8.11
CA VAL A 83 0.39 7.06 -7.16
C VAL A 83 -0.98 7.69 -6.90
N TYR A 84 -1.05 9.00 -6.74
CA TYR A 84 -2.33 9.63 -6.40
C TYR A 84 -3.27 9.72 -7.59
N LYS A 85 -2.73 9.82 -8.79
CA LYS A 85 -3.52 9.76 -10.00
C LYS A 85 -4.16 8.38 -10.17
N ILE A 86 -3.38 7.34 -9.92
CA ILE A 86 -3.88 5.97 -10.00
C ILE A 86 -4.91 5.71 -8.90
N LEU A 87 -4.62 6.14 -7.68
CA LEU A 87 -5.56 5.98 -6.57
C LEU A 87 -6.91 6.58 -6.90
N LYS A 88 -6.92 7.79 -7.46
CA LYS A 88 -8.15 8.47 -7.83
C LYS A 88 -9.00 7.67 -8.81
N ARG A 89 -8.35 6.97 -9.73
CA ARG A 89 -9.06 6.12 -10.69
C ARG A 89 -9.67 4.88 -10.05
N ARG A 90 -9.05 4.39 -8.97
CA ARG A 90 -9.50 3.15 -8.32
C ARG A 90 -10.56 3.37 -7.25
N LEU A 91 -10.78 4.61 -6.87
CA LEU A 91 -11.82 4.95 -5.88
C LEU A 91 -13.20 5.26 -6.55
#